data_5779c6d7f447340c4f0a23c7a1b48b35
#
_entry.id   5779c6d7f447340c4f0a23c7a1b48b35
#
_cell.length_a   1.000
_cell.length_b   1.000
_cell.length_c   1.000
_cell.angle_alpha   90.00
_cell.angle_beta   90.00
_cell.angle_gamma   90.00
#
_symmetry.space_group_name_H-M   'P 1'
#
loop_
_entity.id
_entity.type
_entity.pdbx_description
1 polymer ?
#
loop_
_entity_poly.entity_id
_entity_poly.type
_entity_poly.pdbx_seq_one_letter_code
_entity_poly.pdbx_strand_id
1 'polypeptide(L)'
;MKEIKGKVKKAFQILWENKYRMAYYMLVLCILFGSIHYAESGIWSSANISFNYSEASLGLSPNKTRFNAYEIVSEEVMQRAIEKVGLQGSISASELAGHVSITPEGTGHVGGSDDYISTSYNISLNADGLELKNRTTISLLKSICEAYREFFQENYCDNQDMLKEKLEVTTDCEPYLRLNELELRAECIMRYLNARLSENKSYVDTENPDSSANNFTTLSKQINNIVDYDIPNVMAYVIEGGIAKDASLLTSILEYKNKIDDIAAQKEMAYYDANKNGISVYEKSMTSVVMIPTTDDMEEYYMSRTKTAMDTMARSADSSLQAATDYQSEIVDTSYVVERMRSVSDDAGRLKEAQDMINKLESGINEISDQLFVLDKAYIRYKSQNYVSFTYNNASFVQRINVKKTGMEAAAVMAFVVGMNFLRKVRKNRKGIKKSEKV
;
A
#
# COMPACT_ATOMS: atom_id res chain seq x y z
N MET A 1 42.43 27.77 58.26
CA MET A 1 41.38 28.26 57.37
C MET A 1 41.72 29.57 56.63
N LYS A 2 42.35 30.61 57.31
CA LYS A 2 42.75 31.89 56.66
C LYS A 2 43.80 31.73 55.51
N GLU A 3 44.74 30.81 55.65
CA GLU A 3 45.82 30.59 54.66
C GLU A 3 45.29 29.95 53.35
N ILE A 4 44.30 29.08 53.45
CA ILE A 4 43.63 28.45 52.28
C ILE A 4 42.82 29.49 51.50
N LYS A 5 42.08 30.38 52.22
CA LYS A 5 41.33 31.47 51.59
C LYS A 5 42.22 32.46 50.84
N GLY A 6 43.46 32.75 51.38
CA GLY A 6 44.45 33.61 50.73
C GLY A 6 45.03 32.97 49.45
N LYS A 7 45.25 31.65 49.46
CA LYS A 7 45.75 30.91 48.29
C LYS A 7 44.71 30.82 47.20
N VAL A 8 43.43 30.63 47.56
CA VAL A 8 42.27 30.60 46.62
C VAL A 8 42.09 32.00 45.99
N LYS A 9 42.14 33.07 46.75
CA LYS A 9 42.02 34.45 46.24
C LYS A 9 43.14 34.82 45.24
N LYS A 10 44.39 34.41 45.50
CA LYS A 10 45.53 34.58 44.56
C LYS A 10 45.34 33.73 43.30
N ALA A 11 44.84 32.51 43.40
CA ALA A 11 44.57 31.68 42.24
C ALA A 11 43.46 32.31 41.35
N PHE A 12 42.41 32.85 41.97
CA PHE A 12 41.34 33.51 41.26
C PHE A 12 41.81 34.81 40.56
N GLN A 13 42.71 35.57 41.17
CA GLN A 13 43.27 36.75 40.56
C GLN A 13 44.16 36.43 39.34
N ILE A 14 44.94 35.37 39.38
CA ILE A 14 45.73 34.88 38.24
C ILE A 14 44.83 34.38 37.10
N LEU A 15 43.71 33.71 37.43
CA LEU A 15 42.71 33.29 36.48
C LEU A 15 42.05 34.48 35.79
N TRP A 16 41.72 35.52 36.54
CA TRP A 16 41.07 36.73 36.03
C TRP A 16 41.98 37.56 35.12
N GLU A 17 43.29 37.72 35.47
CA GLU A 17 44.28 38.40 34.66
C GLU A 17 44.55 37.71 33.31
N ASN A 18 44.38 36.38 33.23
CA ASN A 18 44.60 35.60 32.02
C ASN A 18 43.30 35.10 31.35
N LYS A 19 42.14 35.67 31.69
CA LYS A 19 40.83 35.20 31.23
C LYS A 19 40.71 35.05 29.70
N TYR A 20 41.23 35.94 28.91
CA TYR A 20 41.20 35.89 27.45
C TYR A 20 42.09 34.77 26.89
N ARG A 21 43.26 34.55 27.47
CA ARG A 21 44.16 33.43 27.08
C ARG A 21 43.54 32.08 27.44
N MET A 22 42.89 32.00 28.59
CA MET A 22 42.21 30.79 29.01
C MET A 22 40.98 30.49 28.14
N ALA A 23 40.18 31.52 27.79
CA ALA A 23 39.07 31.38 26.85
C ALA A 23 39.52 30.89 25.47
N TYR A 24 40.67 31.43 24.98
CA TYR A 24 41.27 30.99 23.73
C TYR A 24 41.71 29.51 23.79
N TYR A 25 42.43 29.08 24.84
CA TYR A 25 42.80 27.67 24.99
C TYR A 25 41.60 26.74 25.16
N MET A 26 40.60 27.18 25.89
CA MET A 26 39.34 26.43 26.04
C MET A 26 38.66 26.23 24.67
N LEU A 27 38.60 27.27 23.87
CA LEU A 27 38.02 27.21 22.53
C LEU A 27 38.83 26.26 21.62
N VAL A 28 40.17 26.33 21.65
CA VAL A 28 41.05 25.41 20.91
C VAL A 28 40.83 23.96 21.34
N LEU A 29 40.73 23.69 22.65
CA LEU A 29 40.47 22.36 23.19
C LEU A 29 39.08 21.85 22.80
N CYS A 30 38.05 22.72 22.83
CA CYS A 30 36.70 22.35 22.36
C CYS A 30 36.69 22.00 20.87
N ILE A 31 37.40 22.73 20.02
CA ILE A 31 37.55 22.41 18.61
C ILE A 31 38.25 21.06 18.43
N LEU A 32 39.32 20.83 19.18
CA LEU A 32 40.14 19.62 19.07
C LEU A 32 39.38 18.38 19.53
N PHE A 33 38.75 18.40 20.71
CA PHE A 33 37.89 17.31 21.18
C PHE A 33 36.63 17.16 20.34
N GLY A 34 36.03 18.26 19.90
CA GLY A 34 34.90 18.23 18.98
C GLY A 34 35.26 17.57 17.65
N SER A 35 36.46 17.81 17.12
CA SER A 35 36.96 17.16 15.90
C SER A 35 37.17 15.66 16.10
N ILE A 36 37.73 15.26 17.28
CA ILE A 36 37.92 13.86 17.63
C ILE A 36 36.54 13.16 17.74
N HIS A 37 35.60 13.71 18.49
CA HIS A 37 34.27 13.13 18.64
C HIS A 37 33.50 13.10 17.33
N TYR A 38 33.67 14.08 16.44
CA TYR A 38 33.11 14.07 15.11
C TYR A 38 33.69 12.94 14.23
N ALA A 39 35.01 12.70 14.35
CA ALA A 39 35.69 11.63 13.63
C ALA A 39 35.31 10.22 14.17
N GLU A 40 35.15 10.10 15.50
CA GLU A 40 34.73 8.86 16.17
C GLU A 40 33.22 8.59 16.02
N SER A 41 32.39 9.63 15.77
CA SER A 41 31.00 9.44 15.53
C SER A 41 30.80 8.72 14.20
N GLY A 42 30.31 7.49 14.24
CA GLY A 42 30.07 6.68 13.05
C GLY A 42 29.22 7.43 11.99
N ILE A 43 29.43 7.08 10.75
CA ILE A 43 28.64 7.62 9.62
C ILE A 43 27.28 6.90 9.63
N TRP A 44 26.28 7.52 10.24
CA TRP A 44 24.94 6.97 10.26
C TRP A 44 23.92 7.97 9.71
N SER A 45 22.88 7.43 9.14
CA SER A 45 21.74 8.17 8.60
C SER A 45 20.46 7.45 8.97
N SER A 46 19.42 8.19 9.28
CA SER A 46 18.13 7.59 9.64
C SER A 46 16.96 8.22 8.88
N ALA A 47 15.91 7.43 8.71
CA ALA A 47 14.65 7.86 8.14
C ALA A 47 13.50 7.20 8.88
N ASN A 48 12.37 7.91 9.00
CA ASN A 48 11.13 7.33 9.47
C ASN A 48 10.27 6.98 8.27
N ILE A 49 9.78 5.73 8.24
CA ILE A 49 8.74 5.26 7.35
C ILE A 49 7.40 5.41 8.06
N SER A 50 6.40 5.92 7.37
CA SER A 50 5.02 5.93 7.82
C SER A 50 4.10 5.36 6.75
N PHE A 51 3.23 4.42 7.15
CA PHE A 51 2.20 3.82 6.32
C PHE A 51 0.89 4.58 6.53
N ASN A 52 0.45 5.35 5.53
CA ASN A 52 -0.62 6.35 5.64
C ASN A 52 -1.89 5.88 4.90
N TYR A 53 -2.36 4.69 5.17
CA TYR A 53 -3.62 4.15 4.65
C TYR A 53 -4.38 3.40 5.75
N SER A 54 -5.69 3.25 5.59
CA SER A 54 -6.61 2.79 6.65
C SER A 54 -6.29 1.39 7.17
N GLU A 55 -5.92 0.48 6.28
CA GLU A 55 -5.66 -0.93 6.58
C GLU A 55 -4.30 -1.17 7.23
N ALA A 56 -3.40 -0.17 7.23
CA ALA A 56 -2.05 -0.29 7.80
C ALA A 56 -2.07 -0.65 9.28
N SER A 57 -3.01 -0.11 10.05
CA SER A 57 -3.18 -0.41 11.48
C SER A 57 -3.62 -1.85 11.75
N LEU A 58 -4.18 -2.53 10.76
CA LEU A 58 -4.56 -3.94 10.79
C LEU A 58 -3.45 -4.87 10.28
N GLY A 59 -2.30 -4.32 9.87
CA GLY A 59 -1.21 -5.07 9.23
C GLY A 59 -1.52 -5.56 7.83
N LEU A 60 -2.52 -4.94 7.19
CA LEU A 60 -2.92 -5.26 5.83
C LEU A 60 -2.39 -4.18 4.88
N SER A 61 -1.96 -4.61 3.71
CA SER A 61 -1.58 -3.76 2.60
C SER A 61 -2.81 -3.23 1.84
N PRO A 62 -2.67 -2.29 0.92
CA PRO A 62 -3.77 -1.79 0.10
C PRO A 62 -4.52 -2.88 -0.69
N ASN A 63 -3.84 -3.95 -1.11
CA ASN A 63 -4.46 -5.11 -1.77
C ASN A 63 -5.03 -6.15 -0.78
N LYS A 64 -5.12 -5.80 0.53
CA LYS A 64 -5.64 -6.62 1.63
C LYS A 64 -4.84 -7.90 1.93
N THR A 65 -3.62 -7.99 1.44
CA THR A 65 -2.67 -9.03 1.87
C THR A 65 -1.91 -8.56 3.12
N ARG A 66 -1.33 -9.47 3.89
CA ARG A 66 -0.44 -9.10 4.99
C ARG A 66 0.87 -8.58 4.44
N PHE A 67 1.35 -7.45 4.95
CA PHE A 67 2.66 -6.93 4.62
C PHE A 67 3.61 -7.03 5.80
N ASN A 68 4.91 -7.05 5.50
CA ASN A 68 5.97 -7.07 6.49
C ASN A 68 6.92 -5.90 6.26
N ALA A 69 6.92 -4.93 7.15
CA ALA A 69 7.81 -3.76 7.05
C ALA A 69 9.30 -4.13 7.07
N TYR A 70 9.65 -5.29 7.64
CA TYR A 70 11.05 -5.77 7.68
C TYR A 70 11.57 -6.22 6.30
N GLU A 71 10.72 -6.35 5.29
CA GLU A 71 11.15 -6.61 3.90
C GLU A 71 11.97 -5.48 3.29
N ILE A 72 12.01 -4.31 3.93
CA ILE A 72 12.92 -3.25 3.52
C ILE A 72 14.38 -3.69 3.55
N VAL A 73 14.74 -4.66 4.39
CA VAL A 73 16.08 -5.26 4.45
C VAL A 73 16.20 -6.53 3.60
N SER A 74 15.23 -6.84 2.75
CA SER A 74 15.32 -7.97 1.83
C SER A 74 16.45 -7.79 0.81
N GLU A 75 16.97 -8.91 0.34
CA GLU A 75 18.04 -8.93 -0.66
C GLU A 75 17.64 -8.15 -1.92
N GLU A 76 16.41 -8.30 -2.36
CA GLU A 76 15.88 -7.60 -3.55
C GLU A 76 15.89 -6.08 -3.38
N VAL A 77 15.39 -5.56 -2.24
CA VAL A 77 15.38 -4.12 -1.97
C VAL A 77 16.79 -3.57 -1.85
N MET A 78 17.68 -4.29 -1.17
CA MET A 78 19.09 -3.90 -1.03
C MET A 78 19.81 -3.88 -2.38
N GLN A 79 19.59 -4.88 -3.22
CA GLN A 79 20.16 -4.95 -4.57
C GLN A 79 19.70 -3.77 -5.42
N ARG A 80 18.41 -3.47 -5.46
CA ARG A 80 17.85 -2.30 -6.17
C ARG A 80 18.45 -0.97 -5.66
N ALA A 81 18.64 -0.85 -4.34
CA ALA A 81 19.24 0.34 -3.74
C ALA A 81 20.71 0.53 -4.15
N ILE A 82 21.50 -0.54 -4.14
CA ILE A 82 22.90 -0.57 -4.59
C ILE A 82 22.99 -0.15 -6.07
N GLU A 83 22.12 -0.67 -6.91
CA GLU A 83 22.06 -0.34 -8.35
C GLU A 83 21.76 1.14 -8.58
N LYS A 84 20.79 1.70 -7.86
CA LYS A 84 20.42 3.12 -7.97
C LYS A 84 21.55 4.08 -7.60
N VAL A 85 22.43 3.71 -6.67
CA VAL A 85 23.57 4.53 -6.26
C VAL A 85 24.84 4.23 -7.08
N GLY A 86 24.85 3.16 -7.85
CA GLY A 86 26.00 2.75 -8.68
C GLY A 86 27.13 2.13 -7.86
N LEU A 87 26.79 1.41 -6.78
CA LEU A 87 27.73 0.72 -5.89
C LEU A 87 27.87 -0.78 -6.19
N GLN A 88 27.44 -1.23 -7.38
CA GLN A 88 27.56 -2.63 -7.79
C GLN A 88 29.04 -3.06 -7.76
N GLY A 89 29.28 -4.21 -7.15
CA GLY A 89 30.63 -4.77 -7.01
C GLY A 89 31.47 -4.18 -5.87
N SER A 90 30.99 -3.11 -5.20
CA SER A 90 31.63 -2.54 -4.02
C SER A 90 31.04 -3.05 -2.71
N ILE A 91 29.73 -3.32 -2.69
CA ILE A 91 28.99 -3.77 -1.52
C ILE A 91 28.00 -4.84 -1.99
N SER A 92 27.86 -5.92 -1.23
CA SER A 92 26.81 -6.93 -1.48
C SER A 92 25.50 -6.56 -0.79
N ALA A 93 24.38 -7.06 -1.31
CA ALA A 93 23.06 -6.85 -0.71
C ALA A 93 22.98 -7.39 0.72
N SER A 94 23.55 -8.56 0.96
CA SER A 94 23.60 -9.18 2.30
C SER A 94 24.45 -8.38 3.28
N GLU A 95 25.57 -7.82 2.84
CA GLU A 95 26.43 -6.95 3.66
C GLU A 95 25.68 -5.66 4.01
N LEU A 96 25.07 -5.00 3.04
CA LEU A 96 24.28 -3.79 3.26
C LEU A 96 23.09 -4.05 4.22
N ALA A 97 22.39 -5.16 4.08
CA ALA A 97 21.30 -5.54 4.99
C ALA A 97 21.75 -5.64 6.45
N GLY A 98 22.97 -6.13 6.70
CA GLY A 98 23.57 -6.19 8.04
C GLY A 98 23.84 -4.82 8.68
N HIS A 99 23.94 -3.77 7.88
CA HIS A 99 24.16 -2.39 8.32
C HIS A 99 22.88 -1.55 8.45
N VAL A 100 21.72 -2.12 8.08
CA VAL A 100 20.42 -1.47 8.19
C VAL A 100 19.65 -2.06 9.36
N SER A 101 19.17 -1.22 10.26
CA SER A 101 18.27 -1.62 11.33
C SER A 101 16.91 -0.94 11.19
N ILE A 102 15.85 -1.69 11.48
CA ILE A 102 14.47 -1.20 11.49
C ILE A 102 13.88 -1.43 12.88
N THR A 103 13.25 -0.39 13.42
CA THR A 103 12.60 -0.43 14.73
C THR A 103 11.22 0.23 14.66
N PRO A 104 10.16 -0.40 15.22
CA PRO A 104 8.84 0.22 15.24
C PRO A 104 8.85 1.48 16.11
N GLU A 105 8.14 2.52 15.67
CA GLU A 105 7.88 3.72 16.46
C GLU A 105 6.48 3.65 17.09
N GLY A 106 6.40 3.99 18.37
CA GLY A 106 5.15 4.09 19.11
C GLY A 106 4.80 2.83 19.91
N THR A 107 4.27 3.08 21.10
CA THR A 107 3.72 2.07 22.03
C THR A 107 2.22 2.32 22.13
N GLY A 108 1.45 2.04 21.09
CA GLY A 108 0.00 2.18 21.10
C GLY A 108 -0.68 0.81 21.18
N HIS A 109 -1.47 0.58 22.21
CA HIS A 109 -2.40 -0.54 22.23
C HIS A 109 -3.64 -0.17 21.41
N VAL A 110 -3.93 -0.89 20.35
CA VAL A 110 -5.21 -0.77 19.64
C VAL A 110 -6.15 -1.84 20.16
N GLY A 111 -7.17 -1.42 20.89
CA GLY A 111 -8.36 -2.23 21.13
C GLY A 111 -8.20 -3.56 21.86
N GLY A 112 -7.33 -3.66 22.88
CA GLY A 112 -7.34 -4.81 23.80
C GLY A 112 -6.84 -6.16 23.23
N SER A 113 -6.20 -6.17 22.05
CA SER A 113 -5.45 -7.31 21.54
C SER A 113 -3.95 -7.09 21.78
N ASP A 114 -3.24 -8.16 22.15
CA ASP A 114 -1.78 -8.12 22.38
C ASP A 114 -0.96 -7.91 21.08
N ASP A 115 -1.61 -7.90 19.92
CA ASP A 115 -0.98 -7.74 18.60
C ASP A 115 -1.04 -6.27 18.15
N TYR A 116 -0.07 -5.47 18.59
CA TYR A 116 0.13 -4.12 18.07
C TYR A 116 0.97 -4.15 16.80
N ILE A 117 0.39 -3.65 15.71
CA ILE A 117 1.10 -3.43 14.45
C ILE A 117 1.42 -1.95 14.32
N SER A 118 2.72 -1.62 14.32
CA SER A 118 3.14 -0.24 14.13
C SER A 118 2.88 0.21 12.70
N THR A 119 2.35 1.41 12.55
CA THR A 119 2.23 2.10 11.25
C THR A 119 3.42 3.01 10.96
N SER A 120 4.38 3.11 11.89
CA SER A 120 5.59 3.92 11.73
C SER A 120 6.82 3.17 12.21
N TYR A 121 7.91 3.24 11.43
CA TYR A 121 9.16 2.55 11.72
C TYR A 121 10.33 3.51 11.51
N ASN A 122 11.31 3.45 12.41
CA ASN A 122 12.59 4.10 12.23
C ASN A 122 13.57 3.16 11.54
N ILE A 123 14.16 3.62 10.45
CA ILE A 123 15.23 2.92 9.73
C ILE A 123 16.52 3.66 9.98
N SER A 124 17.56 2.96 10.35
CA SER A 124 18.89 3.54 10.47
C SER A 124 19.93 2.72 9.69
N LEU A 125 20.73 3.41 8.91
CA LEU A 125 21.86 2.87 8.18
C LEU A 125 23.15 3.29 8.92
N ASN A 126 23.87 2.31 9.43
CA ASN A 126 25.21 2.50 9.97
C ASN A 126 26.25 2.13 8.90
N ALA A 127 27.00 3.09 8.43
CA ALA A 127 28.02 2.88 7.39
C ALA A 127 29.42 2.61 7.94
N ASP A 128 29.54 2.34 9.25
CA ASP A 128 30.84 1.99 9.84
C ASP A 128 31.31 0.64 9.26
N GLY A 129 32.49 0.63 8.67
CA GLY A 129 33.05 -0.55 8.00
C GLY A 129 32.77 -0.65 6.49
N LEU A 130 31.83 0.14 5.94
CA LEU A 130 31.51 0.13 4.51
C LEU A 130 32.39 1.06 3.66
N GLU A 131 33.38 1.70 4.23
CA GLU A 131 34.29 2.68 3.56
C GLU A 131 33.56 3.78 2.75
N LEU A 132 32.32 4.10 3.12
CA LEU A 132 31.48 5.07 2.43
C LEU A 132 31.68 6.50 2.98
N LYS A 133 31.64 7.48 2.08
CA LYS A 133 31.59 8.89 2.47
C LYS A 133 30.19 9.24 2.99
N ASN A 134 30.09 10.17 3.95
CA ASN A 134 28.84 10.62 4.55
C ASN A 134 27.76 10.97 3.51
N ARG A 135 28.12 11.63 2.41
CA ARG A 135 27.21 12.00 1.33
C ARG A 135 26.66 10.76 0.60
N THR A 136 27.48 9.75 0.41
CA THR A 136 27.09 8.46 -0.21
C THR A 136 26.17 7.68 0.72
N THR A 137 26.42 7.68 2.04
CA THR A 137 25.54 7.04 3.04
C THR A 137 24.14 7.63 3.04
N ILE A 138 24.00 8.96 2.98
CA ILE A 138 22.71 9.64 2.90
C ILE A 138 21.99 9.27 1.58
N SER A 139 22.74 9.26 0.48
CA SER A 139 22.19 8.88 -0.83
C SER A 139 21.74 7.42 -0.84
N LEU A 140 22.51 6.52 -0.23
CA LEU A 140 22.19 5.11 -0.13
C LEU A 140 20.93 4.86 0.71
N LEU A 141 20.77 5.52 1.87
CA LEU A 141 19.56 5.43 2.65
C LEU A 141 18.33 5.90 1.86
N LYS A 142 18.45 7.00 1.12
CA LYS A 142 17.36 7.47 0.25
C LYS A 142 17.00 6.44 -0.80
N SER A 143 18.01 5.83 -1.43
CA SER A 143 17.80 4.79 -2.43
C SER A 143 17.19 3.50 -1.84
N ILE A 144 17.51 3.12 -0.60
CA ILE A 144 16.84 2.03 0.12
C ILE A 144 15.36 2.35 0.31
N CYS A 145 15.04 3.55 0.76
CA CYS A 145 13.65 3.98 0.93
C CYS A 145 12.88 4.02 -0.40
N GLU A 146 13.50 4.50 -1.47
CA GLU A 146 12.89 4.53 -2.81
C GLU A 146 12.72 3.12 -3.38
N ALA A 147 13.71 2.24 -3.24
CA ALA A 147 13.64 0.85 -3.67
C ALA A 147 12.53 0.09 -2.91
N TYR A 148 12.40 0.34 -1.60
CA TYR A 148 11.31 -0.24 -0.83
C TYR A 148 9.93 0.29 -1.25
N ARG A 149 9.80 1.58 -1.58
CA ARG A 149 8.55 2.12 -2.13
C ARG A 149 8.14 1.43 -3.42
N GLU A 150 9.08 1.21 -4.33
CA GLU A 150 8.84 0.49 -5.58
C GLU A 150 8.46 -0.97 -5.31
N PHE A 151 9.21 -1.65 -4.44
CA PHE A 151 8.89 -3.00 -4.01
C PHE A 151 7.49 -3.10 -3.39
N PHE A 152 7.14 -2.16 -2.50
CA PHE A 152 5.82 -2.09 -1.89
C PHE A 152 4.72 -1.87 -2.93
N GLN A 153 4.96 -1.00 -3.91
CA GLN A 153 4.03 -0.75 -5.00
C GLN A 153 3.79 -2.00 -5.85
N GLU A 154 4.82 -2.74 -6.17
CA GLU A 154 4.75 -3.93 -7.02
C GLU A 154 4.05 -5.10 -6.32
N ASN A 155 4.30 -5.31 -5.02
CA ASN A 155 3.83 -6.49 -4.30
C ASN A 155 2.56 -6.27 -3.48
N TYR A 156 2.30 -5.04 -3.04
CA TYR A 156 1.27 -4.72 -2.06
C TYR A 156 0.20 -3.74 -2.52
N CYS A 157 0.38 -3.11 -3.67
CA CYS A 157 -0.67 -2.34 -4.30
C CYS A 157 -1.49 -3.21 -5.26
N ASP A 158 -2.60 -2.68 -5.75
CA ASP A 158 -3.48 -3.39 -6.65
C ASP A 158 -2.72 -3.92 -7.87
N ASN A 159 -2.95 -5.16 -8.22
CA ASN A 159 -2.47 -5.70 -9.46
C ASN A 159 -3.43 -5.31 -10.60
N GLN A 160 -2.87 -5.09 -11.78
CA GLN A 160 -3.58 -4.71 -12.99
C GLN A 160 -3.76 -5.91 -13.95
N ASP A 161 -3.72 -7.14 -13.40
CA ASP A 161 -3.68 -8.36 -14.22
C ASP A 161 -4.88 -8.45 -15.17
N MET A 162 -6.06 -8.04 -14.69
CA MET A 162 -7.26 -7.99 -15.51
C MET A 162 -7.11 -7.08 -16.75
N LEU A 163 -6.34 -5.98 -16.64
CA LEU A 163 -6.14 -5.06 -17.74
C LEU A 163 -5.02 -5.49 -18.69
N LYS A 164 -4.16 -6.43 -18.29
CA LYS A 164 -3.07 -6.95 -19.11
C LYS A 164 -3.54 -7.93 -20.18
N GLU A 165 -4.66 -8.61 -19.92
CA GLU A 165 -5.26 -9.52 -20.88
C GLU A 165 -5.91 -8.72 -22.01
N LYS A 166 -5.47 -8.99 -23.24
CA LYS A 166 -6.06 -8.43 -24.45
C LYS A 166 -6.98 -9.47 -25.08
N LEU A 167 -8.08 -8.97 -25.64
CA LEU A 167 -8.90 -9.78 -26.50
C LEU A 167 -8.13 -10.06 -27.79
N GLU A 168 -7.99 -11.35 -28.13
CA GLU A 168 -7.42 -11.73 -29.41
C GLU A 168 -8.44 -11.50 -30.52
N VAL A 169 -8.03 -10.81 -31.59
CA VAL A 169 -8.86 -10.60 -32.77
C VAL A 169 -9.04 -11.92 -33.49
N THR A 170 -10.21 -12.52 -33.36
CA THR A 170 -10.57 -13.79 -34.00
C THR A 170 -11.49 -13.50 -35.18
N THR A 171 -10.97 -13.63 -36.40
CA THR A 171 -11.75 -13.44 -37.63
C THR A 171 -12.76 -14.55 -37.92
N ASP A 172 -12.72 -15.63 -37.19
CA ASP A 172 -13.50 -16.85 -37.41
C ASP A 172 -14.31 -17.26 -36.17
N CYS A 173 -15.04 -16.31 -35.58
CA CYS A 173 -15.91 -16.55 -34.39
C CYS A 173 -17.38 -16.53 -34.77
N GLU A 174 -18.22 -17.14 -33.92
CA GLU A 174 -19.67 -17.00 -33.97
C GLU A 174 -20.08 -15.59 -33.46
N PRO A 175 -20.72 -14.75 -34.30
CA PRO A 175 -20.99 -13.34 -33.98
C PRO A 175 -21.67 -13.13 -32.64
N TYR A 176 -22.75 -13.87 -32.38
CA TYR A 176 -23.51 -13.75 -31.14
C TYR A 176 -22.69 -14.08 -29.89
N LEU A 177 -21.94 -15.18 -29.92
CA LEU A 177 -21.11 -15.59 -28.78
C LEU A 177 -19.98 -14.61 -28.54
N ARG A 178 -19.39 -14.08 -29.62
CA ARG A 178 -18.31 -13.10 -29.48
C ARG A 178 -18.82 -11.78 -28.90
N LEU A 179 -20.00 -11.32 -29.28
CA LEU A 179 -20.62 -10.12 -28.69
C LEU A 179 -20.86 -10.27 -27.19
N ASN A 180 -21.34 -11.41 -26.75
CA ASN A 180 -21.53 -11.69 -25.31
C ASN A 180 -20.16 -11.66 -24.56
N GLU A 181 -19.10 -12.18 -25.17
CA GLU A 181 -17.75 -12.12 -24.59
C GLU A 181 -17.24 -10.68 -24.49
N LEU A 182 -17.46 -9.86 -25.53
CA LEU A 182 -17.10 -8.44 -25.55
C LEU A 182 -17.87 -7.64 -24.50
N GLU A 183 -19.17 -7.93 -24.34
CA GLU A 183 -20.01 -7.30 -23.33
C GLU A 183 -19.49 -7.57 -21.92
N LEU A 184 -19.23 -8.85 -21.58
CA LEU A 184 -18.65 -9.22 -20.29
C LEU A 184 -17.31 -8.54 -20.04
N ARG A 185 -16.46 -8.44 -21.06
CA ARG A 185 -15.18 -7.75 -20.96
C ARG A 185 -15.34 -6.26 -20.70
N ALA A 186 -16.23 -5.60 -21.45
CA ALA A 186 -16.53 -4.18 -21.30
C ALA A 186 -17.13 -3.88 -19.92
N GLU A 187 -18.04 -4.72 -19.42
CA GLU A 187 -18.57 -4.61 -18.05
C GLU A 187 -17.49 -4.79 -16.97
N CYS A 188 -16.54 -5.69 -17.16
CA CYS A 188 -15.43 -5.85 -16.24
C CYS A 188 -14.58 -4.58 -16.17
N ILE A 189 -14.28 -3.96 -17.31
CA ILE A 189 -13.56 -2.68 -17.39
C ILE A 189 -14.38 -1.56 -16.74
N MET A 190 -15.68 -1.51 -16.99
CA MET A 190 -16.60 -0.54 -16.39
C MET A 190 -16.63 -0.66 -14.86
N ARG A 191 -16.74 -1.89 -14.32
CA ARG A 191 -16.69 -2.14 -12.87
C ARG A 191 -15.35 -1.68 -12.26
N TYR A 192 -14.24 -1.94 -12.94
CA TYR A 192 -12.92 -1.48 -12.51
C TYR A 192 -12.86 0.05 -12.46
N LEU A 193 -13.29 0.73 -13.52
CA LEU A 193 -13.37 2.19 -13.60
C LEU A 193 -14.26 2.79 -12.50
N ASN A 194 -15.42 2.20 -12.23
CA ASN A 194 -16.31 2.64 -11.16
C ASN A 194 -15.67 2.51 -9.77
N ALA A 195 -14.88 1.47 -9.54
CA ALA A 195 -14.10 1.35 -8.31
C ALA A 195 -13.07 2.49 -8.18
N ARG A 196 -12.33 2.82 -9.25
CA ARG A 196 -11.38 3.94 -9.26
C ARG A 196 -12.05 5.30 -9.09
N LEU A 197 -13.21 5.50 -9.72
CA LEU A 197 -14.00 6.73 -9.56
C LEU A 197 -14.54 6.89 -8.13
N SER A 198 -14.87 5.80 -7.45
CA SER A 198 -15.29 5.84 -6.05
C SER A 198 -14.14 6.20 -5.12
N GLU A 199 -12.91 5.81 -5.45
CA GLU A 199 -11.71 6.16 -4.68
C GLU A 199 -11.30 7.61 -4.90
N ASN A 200 -11.20 8.08 -6.14
CA ASN A 200 -10.79 9.44 -6.47
C ASN A 200 -11.35 9.89 -7.84
N LYS A 201 -12.54 10.47 -7.81
CA LYS A 201 -13.21 10.99 -9.01
C LYS A 201 -12.46 12.15 -9.69
N SER A 202 -11.66 12.89 -8.94
CA SER A 202 -10.99 14.11 -9.42
C SER A 202 -9.56 13.88 -9.89
N TYR A 203 -9.08 12.64 -9.90
CA TYR A 203 -7.73 12.33 -10.36
C TYR A 203 -7.56 12.65 -11.85
N VAL A 204 -6.48 13.35 -12.16
CA VAL A 204 -6.04 13.68 -13.53
C VAL A 204 -4.56 13.37 -13.62
N ASP A 205 -4.16 12.62 -14.62
CA ASP A 205 -2.74 12.38 -14.91
C ASP A 205 -2.08 13.66 -15.44
N THR A 206 -1.20 14.23 -14.62
CA THR A 206 -0.46 15.45 -14.95
C THR A 206 0.82 15.19 -15.73
N GLU A 207 1.28 13.94 -15.78
CA GLU A 207 2.46 13.55 -16.57
C GLU A 207 2.13 13.45 -18.08
N ASN A 208 0.85 13.15 -18.40
CA ASN A 208 0.34 13.06 -19.76
C ASN A 208 -0.89 13.96 -19.99
N PRO A 209 -0.76 15.29 -19.87
CA PRO A 209 -1.91 16.22 -19.89
C PRO A 209 -2.62 16.26 -21.25
N ASP A 210 -1.91 15.94 -22.35
CA ASP A 210 -2.44 15.97 -23.72
C ASP A 210 -3.18 14.69 -24.11
N SER A 211 -3.19 13.68 -23.24
CA SER A 211 -3.94 12.43 -23.48
C SER A 211 -5.44 12.70 -23.33
N SER A 212 -6.22 12.27 -24.32
CA SER A 212 -7.69 12.25 -24.23
C SER A 212 -8.21 11.37 -23.10
N ALA A 213 -7.36 10.49 -22.57
CA ALA A 213 -7.63 9.52 -21.53
C ALA A 213 -6.90 9.85 -20.19
N ASN A 214 -6.72 11.13 -19.88
CA ASN A 214 -5.98 11.55 -18.69
C ASN A 214 -6.77 11.47 -17.37
N ASN A 215 -8.01 11.03 -17.41
CA ASN A 215 -8.85 10.86 -16.21
C ASN A 215 -9.85 9.69 -16.36
N PHE A 216 -10.20 9.08 -15.23
CA PHE A 216 -11.13 7.96 -15.18
C PHE A 216 -12.55 8.30 -15.64
N THR A 217 -13.01 9.55 -15.47
CA THR A 217 -14.34 9.98 -15.89
C THR A 217 -14.50 9.92 -17.41
N THR A 218 -13.48 10.28 -18.16
CA THR A 218 -13.51 10.23 -19.64
C THR A 218 -13.56 8.79 -20.12
N LEU A 219 -12.69 7.91 -19.59
CA LEU A 219 -12.69 6.48 -19.93
C LEU A 219 -14.00 5.79 -19.54
N SER A 220 -14.57 6.13 -18.37
CA SER A 220 -15.88 5.61 -17.96
C SER A 220 -17.00 5.98 -18.95
N LYS A 221 -17.01 7.20 -19.47
CA LYS A 221 -18.00 7.60 -20.51
C LYS A 221 -17.79 6.86 -21.82
N GLN A 222 -16.55 6.62 -22.21
CA GLN A 222 -16.24 5.88 -23.46
C GLN A 222 -16.69 4.43 -23.35
N ILE A 223 -16.38 3.72 -22.26
CA ILE A 223 -16.77 2.32 -22.08
C ILE A 223 -18.30 2.21 -21.91
N ASN A 224 -18.95 3.15 -21.21
CA ASN A 224 -20.40 3.17 -21.08
C ASN A 224 -21.09 3.35 -22.45
N ASN A 225 -20.54 4.15 -23.35
CA ASN A 225 -21.07 4.27 -24.70
C ASN A 225 -21.00 2.92 -25.45
N ILE A 226 -19.92 2.18 -25.29
CA ILE A 226 -19.79 0.85 -25.90
C ILE A 226 -20.83 -0.12 -25.31
N VAL A 227 -20.95 -0.15 -23.98
CA VAL A 227 -21.89 -1.08 -23.29
C VAL A 227 -23.35 -0.69 -23.55
N ASP A 228 -23.69 0.58 -23.45
CA ASP A 228 -25.10 1.03 -23.49
C ASP A 228 -25.62 1.22 -24.91
N TYR A 229 -24.75 1.41 -25.93
CA TYR A 229 -25.18 1.73 -27.29
C TYR A 229 -24.53 0.87 -28.37
N ASP A 230 -23.22 0.75 -28.38
CA ASP A 230 -22.53 0.14 -29.53
C ASP A 230 -22.72 -1.38 -29.57
N ILE A 231 -22.52 -2.06 -28.43
CA ILE A 231 -22.76 -3.52 -28.32
C ILE A 231 -24.24 -3.87 -28.55
N PRO A 232 -25.23 -3.23 -27.89
CA PRO A 232 -26.65 -3.52 -28.17
C PRO A 232 -27.07 -3.30 -29.62
N ASN A 233 -26.53 -2.27 -30.29
CA ASN A 233 -26.85 -2.02 -31.69
C ASN A 233 -26.31 -3.13 -32.60
N VAL A 234 -25.08 -3.59 -32.39
CA VAL A 234 -24.50 -4.69 -33.17
C VAL A 234 -25.19 -6.01 -32.83
N MET A 235 -25.53 -6.22 -31.53
CA MET A 235 -26.28 -7.38 -31.07
C MET A 235 -27.67 -7.44 -31.76
N ALA A 236 -28.37 -6.32 -31.77
CA ALA A 236 -29.67 -6.24 -32.48
C ALA A 236 -29.52 -6.53 -33.97
N TYR A 237 -28.49 -6.00 -34.64
CA TYR A 237 -28.21 -6.28 -36.04
C TYR A 237 -27.97 -7.78 -36.29
N VAL A 238 -27.20 -8.44 -35.41
CA VAL A 238 -26.91 -9.89 -35.48
C VAL A 238 -28.17 -10.72 -35.23
N ILE A 239 -28.93 -10.42 -34.18
CA ILE A 239 -30.12 -11.20 -33.79
C ILE A 239 -31.23 -11.01 -34.82
N GLU A 240 -31.59 -9.76 -35.12
CA GLU A 240 -32.68 -9.48 -36.07
C GLU A 240 -32.37 -9.93 -37.50
N GLY A 241 -31.09 -9.88 -37.86
CA GLY A 241 -30.58 -10.40 -39.14
C GLY A 241 -30.48 -11.92 -39.20
N GLY A 242 -30.60 -12.63 -38.06
CA GLY A 242 -30.37 -14.08 -37.97
C GLY A 242 -28.95 -14.46 -38.42
N ILE A 243 -27.95 -13.59 -38.11
CA ILE A 243 -26.62 -13.71 -38.62
C ILE A 243 -25.80 -14.66 -37.75
N ALA A 244 -25.47 -15.82 -38.29
CA ALA A 244 -24.66 -16.84 -37.65
C ALA A 244 -23.68 -17.41 -38.66
N LYS A 245 -22.51 -17.86 -38.17
CA LYS A 245 -21.56 -18.62 -38.99
C LYS A 245 -22.07 -20.05 -39.21
N ASP A 246 -22.61 -20.68 -38.17
CA ASP A 246 -23.29 -21.95 -38.19
C ASP A 246 -24.56 -21.89 -37.31
N ALA A 247 -25.67 -21.54 -37.90
CA ALA A 247 -26.96 -21.39 -37.20
C ALA A 247 -27.40 -22.67 -36.50
N SER A 248 -27.10 -23.85 -37.05
CA SER A 248 -27.43 -25.13 -36.45
C SER A 248 -26.63 -25.42 -35.18
N LEU A 249 -25.36 -25.18 -35.23
CA LEU A 249 -24.46 -25.34 -34.08
C LEU A 249 -24.80 -24.30 -32.99
N LEU A 250 -24.98 -23.02 -33.35
CA LEU A 250 -25.33 -21.95 -32.42
C LEU A 250 -26.65 -22.26 -31.69
N THR A 251 -27.70 -22.63 -32.44
CA THR A 251 -29.00 -22.98 -31.82
C THR A 251 -28.89 -24.17 -30.89
N SER A 252 -28.09 -25.19 -31.25
CA SER A 252 -27.83 -26.33 -30.37
C SER A 252 -27.13 -25.95 -29.07
N ILE A 253 -26.15 -25.02 -29.12
CA ILE A 253 -25.44 -24.49 -27.95
C ILE A 253 -26.43 -23.73 -27.05
N LEU A 254 -27.25 -22.85 -27.63
CA LEU A 254 -28.19 -22.03 -26.88
C LEU A 254 -29.34 -22.88 -26.28
N GLU A 255 -29.83 -23.89 -26.97
CA GLU A 255 -30.80 -24.85 -26.43
C GLU A 255 -30.21 -25.68 -25.27
N TYR A 256 -28.93 -26.05 -25.36
CA TYR A 256 -28.25 -26.71 -24.24
C TYR A 256 -28.14 -25.77 -23.03
N LYS A 257 -27.76 -24.50 -23.25
CA LYS A 257 -27.73 -23.48 -22.19
C LYS A 257 -29.12 -23.36 -21.54
N ASN A 258 -30.19 -23.22 -22.32
CA ASN A 258 -31.58 -23.16 -21.79
C ASN A 258 -31.95 -24.37 -20.91
N LYS A 259 -31.47 -25.57 -21.25
CA LYS A 259 -31.69 -26.75 -20.39
C LYS A 259 -30.95 -26.66 -19.06
N ILE A 260 -29.72 -26.15 -19.08
CA ILE A 260 -28.95 -25.95 -17.85
C ILE A 260 -29.60 -24.91 -16.97
N ASP A 261 -30.03 -23.78 -17.54
CA ASP A 261 -30.71 -22.70 -16.84
C ASP A 261 -32.08 -23.15 -16.27
N ASP A 262 -32.81 -24.00 -16.99
CA ASP A 262 -34.05 -24.59 -16.49
C ASP A 262 -33.82 -25.52 -15.29
N ILE A 263 -32.76 -26.33 -15.32
CA ILE A 263 -32.36 -27.17 -14.19
C ILE A 263 -31.95 -26.28 -12.99
N ALA A 264 -31.24 -25.20 -13.24
CA ALA A 264 -30.85 -24.25 -12.19
C ALA A 264 -32.07 -23.53 -11.59
N ALA A 265 -32.99 -23.07 -12.42
CA ALA A 265 -34.27 -22.48 -11.99
C ALA A 265 -35.08 -23.44 -11.12
N GLN A 266 -35.21 -24.70 -11.54
CA GLN A 266 -35.93 -25.72 -10.77
C GLN A 266 -35.26 -26.00 -9.42
N LYS A 267 -33.94 -26.02 -9.36
CA LYS A 267 -33.21 -26.18 -8.12
C LYS A 267 -33.45 -25.02 -7.15
N GLU A 268 -33.37 -23.79 -7.63
CA GLU A 268 -33.64 -22.61 -6.82
C GLU A 268 -35.10 -22.55 -6.35
N MET A 269 -36.09 -22.95 -7.19
CA MET A 269 -37.47 -23.10 -6.77
C MET A 269 -37.65 -24.16 -5.69
N ALA A 270 -36.91 -25.28 -5.75
CA ALA A 270 -36.92 -26.29 -4.68
C ALA A 270 -36.37 -25.72 -3.35
N TYR A 271 -35.32 -24.90 -3.38
CA TYR A 271 -34.83 -24.19 -2.20
C TYR A 271 -35.84 -23.17 -1.66
N TYR A 272 -36.49 -22.40 -2.53
CA TYR A 272 -37.57 -21.51 -2.14
C TYR A 272 -38.69 -22.28 -1.40
N ASP A 273 -39.17 -23.37 -1.95
CA ASP A 273 -40.24 -24.21 -1.36
C ASP A 273 -39.79 -24.84 -0.02
N ALA A 274 -38.55 -25.32 0.07
CA ALA A 274 -37.99 -25.86 1.31
C ALA A 274 -37.96 -24.80 2.42
N ASN A 275 -37.46 -23.59 2.13
CA ASN A 275 -37.42 -22.49 3.09
C ASN A 275 -38.82 -22.03 3.51
N LYS A 276 -39.75 -21.90 2.57
CA LYS A 276 -41.15 -21.56 2.84
C LYS A 276 -41.86 -22.61 3.72
N ASN A 277 -41.63 -23.88 3.45
CA ASN A 277 -42.13 -24.96 4.29
C ASN A 277 -41.50 -24.95 5.70
N GLY A 278 -40.19 -24.66 5.78
CA GLY A 278 -39.49 -24.48 7.04
C GLY A 278 -40.11 -23.39 7.91
N ILE A 279 -40.39 -22.21 7.34
CA ILE A 279 -41.10 -21.12 8.02
C ILE A 279 -42.44 -21.57 8.57
N SER A 280 -43.24 -22.27 7.73
CA SER A 280 -44.56 -22.77 8.16
C SER A 280 -44.48 -23.80 9.30
N VAL A 281 -43.46 -24.66 9.32
CA VAL A 281 -43.20 -25.61 10.43
C VAL A 281 -42.82 -24.86 11.70
N TYR A 282 -41.98 -23.84 11.62
CA TYR A 282 -41.62 -23.00 12.76
C TYR A 282 -42.83 -22.24 13.32
N GLU A 283 -43.66 -21.63 12.48
CA GLU A 283 -44.89 -20.96 12.90
C GLU A 283 -45.84 -21.91 13.65
N LYS A 284 -46.06 -23.12 13.11
CA LYS A 284 -46.91 -24.12 13.75
C LYS A 284 -46.32 -24.63 15.07
N SER A 285 -45.03 -24.79 15.16
CA SER A 285 -44.37 -25.22 16.38
C SER A 285 -44.44 -24.15 17.48
N MET A 286 -44.37 -22.86 17.13
CA MET A 286 -44.51 -21.74 18.07
C MET A 286 -45.93 -21.63 18.64
N THR A 287 -46.98 -21.92 17.85
CA THR A 287 -48.36 -21.92 18.31
C THR A 287 -48.70 -23.11 19.21
N SER A 288 -47.89 -24.18 19.17
CA SER A 288 -48.09 -25.38 20.00
C SER A 288 -47.28 -25.44 21.27
N VAL A 289 -46.38 -24.49 21.49
CA VAL A 289 -45.60 -24.39 22.75
C VAL A 289 -46.52 -23.81 23.85
N VAL A 290 -46.96 -24.68 24.76
CA VAL A 290 -47.59 -24.26 26.02
C VAL A 290 -46.56 -23.41 26.77
N MET A 291 -46.87 -22.13 26.96
CA MET A 291 -46.04 -21.24 27.80
C MET A 291 -45.96 -21.79 29.19
N ILE A 292 -44.85 -22.39 29.58
CA ILE A 292 -44.50 -22.62 30.96
C ILE A 292 -43.95 -21.29 31.45
N PRO A 293 -44.60 -20.62 32.42
CA PRO A 293 -44.07 -19.36 32.94
C PRO A 293 -42.81 -19.63 33.71
N THR A 294 -41.69 -19.43 33.10
CA THR A 294 -40.36 -19.38 33.70
C THR A 294 -39.82 -17.97 33.54
N THR A 295 -39.40 -17.38 34.64
CA THR A 295 -38.75 -16.09 34.83
C THR A 295 -38.27 -15.36 33.56
N ASP A 296 -38.63 -14.09 33.49
CA ASP A 296 -38.60 -13.12 32.38
C ASP A 296 -37.46 -13.15 31.35
N ASP A 297 -36.27 -13.62 31.67
CA ASP A 297 -35.10 -13.55 30.79
C ASP A 297 -35.05 -14.66 29.70
N MET A 298 -35.77 -15.76 29.87
CA MET A 298 -35.75 -16.87 28.91
C MET A 298 -36.75 -16.73 27.79
N GLU A 299 -37.87 -16.06 27.97
CA GLU A 299 -38.90 -15.83 26.93
C GLU A 299 -38.37 -14.93 25.82
N GLU A 300 -37.65 -13.87 26.16
CA GLU A 300 -37.06 -12.94 25.18
C GLU A 300 -35.98 -13.61 24.35
N TYR A 301 -35.21 -14.53 24.93
CA TYR A 301 -34.16 -15.29 24.23
C TYR A 301 -34.72 -16.33 23.26
N TYR A 302 -35.79 -17.05 23.60
CA TYR A 302 -36.45 -18.02 22.69
C TYR A 302 -37.15 -17.32 21.54
N MET A 303 -37.92 -16.28 21.78
CA MET A 303 -38.59 -15.47 20.76
C MET A 303 -37.58 -14.83 19.80
N SER A 304 -36.45 -14.31 20.28
CA SER A 304 -35.39 -13.72 19.48
C SER A 304 -34.75 -14.76 18.53
N ARG A 305 -34.41 -15.95 19.02
CA ARG A 305 -33.79 -17.01 18.18
C ARG A 305 -34.72 -17.53 17.08
N THR A 306 -35.96 -17.74 17.38
CA THR A 306 -36.94 -18.26 16.44
C THR A 306 -37.24 -17.23 15.35
N LYS A 307 -37.38 -15.95 15.74
CA LYS A 307 -37.59 -14.85 14.79
C LYS A 307 -36.38 -14.68 13.87
N THR A 308 -35.13 -14.76 14.39
CA THR A 308 -33.91 -14.70 13.56
C THR A 308 -33.83 -15.86 12.57
N ALA A 309 -34.20 -17.09 12.96
CA ALA A 309 -34.25 -18.24 12.06
C ALA A 309 -35.28 -18.06 10.94
N MET A 310 -36.49 -17.59 11.26
CA MET A 310 -37.52 -17.29 10.28
C MET A 310 -37.12 -16.18 9.33
N ASP A 311 -36.50 -15.08 9.83
CA ASP A 311 -36.00 -13.98 9.00
C ASP A 311 -34.86 -14.44 8.07
N THR A 312 -34.02 -15.35 8.52
CA THR A 312 -32.98 -15.94 7.67
C THR A 312 -33.55 -16.81 6.57
N MET A 313 -34.52 -17.67 6.91
CA MET A 313 -35.24 -18.51 5.91
C MET A 313 -36.01 -17.66 4.91
N ALA A 314 -36.66 -16.58 5.38
CA ALA A 314 -37.39 -15.67 4.50
C ALA A 314 -36.49 -14.99 3.48
N ARG A 315 -35.34 -14.46 3.93
CA ARG A 315 -34.33 -13.87 3.03
C ARG A 315 -33.76 -14.90 2.06
N SER A 316 -33.50 -16.13 2.53
CA SER A 316 -33.02 -17.21 1.68
C SER A 316 -34.07 -17.62 0.63
N ALA A 317 -35.33 -17.67 1.02
CA ALA A 317 -36.44 -17.93 0.09
C ALA A 317 -36.54 -16.82 -0.98
N ASP A 318 -36.49 -15.55 -0.58
CA ASP A 318 -36.52 -14.40 -1.49
C ASP A 318 -35.36 -14.42 -2.48
N SER A 319 -34.14 -14.67 -1.99
CA SER A 319 -32.95 -14.82 -2.84
C SER A 319 -33.06 -15.96 -3.84
N SER A 320 -33.59 -17.14 -3.43
CA SER A 320 -33.78 -18.26 -4.33
C SER A 320 -34.90 -18.00 -5.36
N LEU A 321 -35.99 -17.32 -4.98
CA LEU A 321 -37.03 -16.92 -5.91
C LEU A 321 -36.50 -15.94 -6.96
N GLN A 322 -35.70 -14.94 -6.53
CA GLN A 322 -35.07 -14.01 -7.45
C GLN A 322 -34.12 -14.72 -8.42
N ALA A 323 -33.27 -15.60 -7.94
CA ALA A 323 -32.36 -16.37 -8.79
C ALA A 323 -33.10 -17.26 -9.81
N ALA A 324 -34.21 -17.93 -9.39
CA ALA A 324 -35.03 -18.70 -10.29
C ALA A 324 -35.66 -17.83 -11.38
N THR A 325 -36.11 -16.62 -11.02
CA THR A 325 -36.69 -15.66 -11.97
C THR A 325 -35.66 -15.16 -12.97
N ASP A 326 -34.44 -14.90 -12.51
CA ASP A 326 -33.32 -14.47 -13.37
C ASP A 326 -32.99 -15.54 -14.42
N TYR A 327 -32.89 -16.84 -14.02
CA TYR A 327 -32.71 -17.95 -14.97
C TYR A 327 -33.86 -18.08 -15.96
N GLN A 328 -35.11 -17.89 -15.52
CA GLN A 328 -36.25 -17.94 -16.41
C GLN A 328 -36.26 -16.81 -17.43
N SER A 329 -35.85 -15.60 -17.03
CA SER A 329 -35.69 -14.46 -17.95
C SER A 329 -34.64 -14.77 -19.01
N GLU A 330 -33.49 -15.33 -18.59
CA GLU A 330 -32.41 -15.69 -19.50
C GLU A 330 -32.82 -16.76 -20.53
N ILE A 331 -33.67 -17.74 -20.11
CA ILE A 331 -34.26 -18.73 -21.01
C ILE A 331 -35.16 -18.06 -22.05
N VAL A 332 -35.99 -17.09 -21.67
CA VAL A 332 -36.88 -16.36 -22.59
C VAL A 332 -36.04 -15.60 -23.63
N ASP A 333 -35.04 -14.84 -23.18
CA ASP A 333 -34.17 -14.05 -24.04
C ASP A 333 -33.39 -14.95 -25.02
N THR A 334 -32.80 -16.03 -24.53
CA THR A 334 -32.06 -16.99 -25.35
C THR A 334 -32.98 -17.73 -26.32
N SER A 335 -34.21 -18.05 -25.93
CA SER A 335 -35.20 -18.69 -26.79
C SER A 335 -35.60 -17.79 -27.96
N TYR A 336 -35.74 -16.48 -27.72
CA TYR A 336 -35.95 -15.50 -28.78
C TYR A 336 -34.82 -15.51 -29.81
N VAL A 337 -33.57 -15.54 -29.36
CA VAL A 337 -32.38 -15.63 -30.25
C VAL A 337 -32.43 -16.91 -31.08
N VAL A 338 -32.76 -18.05 -30.47
CA VAL A 338 -32.89 -19.35 -31.16
C VAL A 338 -33.96 -19.28 -32.26
N GLU A 339 -35.12 -18.66 -31.96
CA GLU A 339 -36.20 -18.50 -32.93
C GLU A 339 -35.77 -17.64 -34.13
N ARG A 340 -35.08 -16.51 -33.86
CA ARG A 340 -34.57 -15.63 -34.91
C ARG A 340 -33.52 -16.31 -35.79
N MET A 341 -32.55 -17.03 -35.19
CA MET A 341 -31.53 -17.77 -35.93
C MET A 341 -32.12 -18.88 -36.83
N ARG A 342 -33.24 -19.44 -36.47
CA ARG A 342 -33.94 -20.44 -37.28
C ARG A 342 -34.80 -19.86 -38.41
N SER A 343 -35.26 -18.63 -38.25
CA SER A 343 -36.24 -18.02 -39.17
C SER A 343 -35.63 -17.28 -40.35
N VAL A 344 -34.34 -16.98 -40.30
CA VAL A 344 -33.63 -16.17 -41.33
C VAL A 344 -32.62 -17.05 -42.09
N SER A 345 -32.50 -16.83 -43.39
CA SER A 345 -31.53 -17.54 -44.23
C SER A 345 -30.17 -16.86 -44.19
N ASP A 346 -29.08 -17.65 -44.20
CA ASP A 346 -27.71 -17.20 -44.25
C ASP A 346 -27.42 -16.25 -45.43
N ASP A 347 -26.86 -15.08 -45.09
CA ASP A 347 -26.30 -14.11 -46.05
C ASP A 347 -24.83 -13.85 -45.71
N ALA A 348 -23.96 -14.38 -46.56
CA ALA A 348 -22.49 -14.24 -46.36
C ALA A 348 -22.01 -12.79 -46.38
N GLY A 349 -22.76 -11.87 -47.02
CA GLY A 349 -22.45 -10.45 -47.00
C GLY A 349 -22.68 -9.81 -45.63
N ARG A 350 -23.82 -10.16 -44.98
CA ARG A 350 -24.18 -9.70 -43.64
C ARG A 350 -23.25 -10.28 -42.58
N LEU A 351 -22.83 -11.54 -42.72
CA LEU A 351 -21.87 -12.15 -41.81
C LEU A 351 -20.55 -11.38 -41.78
N LYS A 352 -20.04 -11.02 -42.95
CA LYS A 352 -18.81 -10.23 -43.06
C LYS A 352 -18.98 -8.84 -42.42
N GLU A 353 -20.09 -8.17 -42.68
CA GLU A 353 -20.41 -6.87 -42.10
C GLU A 353 -20.50 -6.94 -40.56
N ALA A 354 -21.16 -7.97 -40.00
CA ALA A 354 -21.22 -8.22 -38.56
C ALA A 354 -19.80 -8.44 -37.95
N GLN A 355 -18.97 -9.23 -38.61
CA GLN A 355 -17.59 -9.46 -38.20
C GLN A 355 -16.76 -8.16 -38.19
N ASP A 356 -16.92 -7.31 -39.22
CA ASP A 356 -16.25 -6.00 -39.26
C ASP A 356 -16.70 -5.08 -38.13
N MET A 357 -18.00 -5.07 -37.80
CA MET A 357 -18.52 -4.32 -36.64
C MET A 357 -17.97 -4.86 -35.32
N ILE A 358 -17.94 -6.17 -35.12
CA ILE A 358 -17.38 -6.83 -33.94
C ILE A 358 -15.90 -6.50 -33.79
N ASN A 359 -15.12 -6.59 -34.85
CA ASN A 359 -13.69 -6.25 -34.84
C ASN A 359 -13.46 -4.79 -34.44
N LYS A 360 -14.34 -3.87 -34.84
CA LYS A 360 -14.28 -2.47 -34.46
C LYS A 360 -14.57 -2.28 -32.97
N LEU A 361 -15.59 -2.96 -32.43
CA LEU A 361 -15.89 -2.96 -31.00
C LEU A 361 -14.72 -3.48 -30.16
N GLU A 362 -14.18 -4.61 -30.59
CA GLU A 362 -13.03 -5.26 -29.94
C GLU A 362 -11.81 -4.33 -29.89
N SER A 363 -11.49 -3.67 -31.03
CA SER A 363 -10.41 -2.71 -31.09
C SER A 363 -10.66 -1.52 -30.13
N GLY A 364 -11.88 -1.03 -30.06
CA GLY A 364 -12.27 0.06 -29.14
C GLY A 364 -12.14 -0.33 -27.66
N ILE A 365 -12.58 -1.55 -27.29
CA ILE A 365 -12.45 -2.07 -25.93
C ILE A 365 -10.98 -2.26 -25.56
N ASN A 366 -10.16 -2.81 -26.47
CA ASN A 366 -8.73 -2.96 -26.25
C ASN A 366 -8.03 -1.61 -26.11
N GLU A 367 -8.37 -0.61 -26.89
CA GLU A 367 -7.82 0.74 -26.80
C GLU A 367 -8.14 1.37 -25.44
N ILE A 368 -9.40 1.27 -24.97
CA ILE A 368 -9.79 1.76 -23.64
C ILE A 368 -9.05 0.99 -22.54
N SER A 369 -8.88 -0.32 -22.67
CA SER A 369 -8.11 -1.13 -21.72
C SER A 369 -6.64 -0.71 -21.64
N ASP A 370 -5.99 -0.43 -22.78
CA ASP A 370 -4.62 0.04 -22.84
C ASP A 370 -4.47 1.44 -22.20
N GLN A 371 -5.39 2.35 -22.52
CA GLN A 371 -5.41 3.70 -21.94
C GLN A 371 -5.65 3.64 -20.44
N LEU A 372 -6.56 2.79 -19.98
CA LEU A 372 -6.83 2.58 -18.57
C LEU A 372 -5.63 1.99 -17.85
N PHE A 373 -4.93 1.03 -18.46
CA PHE A 373 -3.72 0.46 -17.88
C PHE A 373 -2.63 1.52 -17.62
N VAL A 374 -2.41 2.43 -18.59
CA VAL A 374 -1.45 3.52 -18.44
C VAL A 374 -1.87 4.52 -17.36
N LEU A 375 -3.14 4.96 -17.40
CA LEU A 375 -3.70 5.89 -16.43
C LEU A 375 -3.67 5.31 -15.00
N ASP A 376 -4.06 4.06 -14.84
CA ASP A 376 -4.10 3.40 -13.55
C ASP A 376 -2.70 3.16 -12.97
N LYS A 377 -1.71 2.86 -13.83
CA LYS A 377 -0.30 2.79 -13.42
C LYS A 377 0.20 4.12 -12.86
N ALA A 378 -0.16 5.23 -13.49
CA ALA A 378 0.15 6.58 -12.99
C ALA A 378 -0.58 6.86 -11.67
N TYR A 379 -1.84 6.47 -11.56
CA TYR A 379 -2.64 6.62 -10.35
C TYR A 379 -2.10 5.79 -9.18
N ILE A 380 -1.73 4.53 -9.40
CA ILE A 380 -1.12 3.68 -8.37
C ILE A 380 0.21 4.28 -7.91
N ARG A 381 1.04 4.82 -8.82
CA ARG A 381 2.26 5.54 -8.45
C ARG A 381 1.96 6.76 -7.59
N TYR A 382 0.96 7.56 -7.95
CA TYR A 382 0.49 8.69 -7.16
C TYR A 382 0.04 8.26 -5.75
N LYS A 383 -0.79 7.22 -5.65
CA LYS A 383 -1.26 6.67 -4.36
C LYS A 383 -0.10 6.13 -3.52
N SER A 384 0.82 5.39 -4.12
CA SER A 384 1.95 4.78 -3.40
C SER A 384 2.89 5.81 -2.80
N GLN A 385 3.03 7.00 -3.43
CA GLN A 385 3.78 8.12 -2.84
C GLN A 385 3.13 8.61 -1.54
N ASN A 386 1.81 8.51 -1.43
CA ASN A 386 1.06 8.89 -0.23
C ASN A 386 0.93 7.74 0.77
N TYR A 387 0.90 6.48 0.32
CA TYR A 387 0.77 5.30 1.19
C TYR A 387 2.01 5.07 2.05
N VAL A 388 3.19 5.28 1.47
CA VAL A 388 4.46 5.12 2.17
C VAL A 388 5.23 6.44 2.10
N SER A 389 5.28 7.16 3.21
CA SER A 389 6.02 8.39 3.32
C SER A 389 7.32 8.20 4.09
N PHE A 390 8.34 8.99 3.73
CA PHE A 390 9.65 8.96 4.38
C PHE A 390 10.01 10.34 4.89
N THR A 391 10.40 10.39 6.16
CA THR A 391 10.98 11.59 6.77
C THR A 391 12.44 11.30 7.11
N TYR A 392 13.36 12.05 6.49
CA TYR A 392 14.79 11.82 6.69
C TYR A 392 15.31 12.62 7.86
N ASN A 393 15.89 11.94 8.84
CA ASN A 393 16.52 12.52 10.02
C ASN A 393 18.03 12.42 9.87
N ASN A 394 18.65 13.45 9.29
CA ASN A 394 20.10 13.53 9.27
C ASN A 394 20.59 14.12 10.59
N ALA A 395 21.45 13.38 11.30
CA ALA A 395 22.09 13.91 12.50
C ALA A 395 22.77 15.24 12.19
N SER A 396 22.33 16.32 12.85
CA SER A 396 22.98 17.61 12.69
C SER A 396 24.43 17.54 13.18
N PHE A 397 25.30 18.41 12.64
CA PHE A 397 26.70 18.52 13.07
C PHE A 397 26.82 18.63 14.60
N VAL A 398 25.91 19.37 15.24
CA VAL A 398 25.89 19.57 16.70
C VAL A 398 25.57 18.27 17.46
N GLN A 399 24.68 17.41 16.91
CA GLN A 399 24.34 16.12 17.54
C GLN A 399 25.50 15.12 17.46
N ARG A 400 26.29 15.18 16.39
CA ARG A 400 27.47 14.31 16.21
C ARG A 400 28.65 14.68 17.15
N ILE A 401 28.80 15.93 17.57
CA ILE A 401 29.90 16.38 18.40
C ILE A 401 29.74 16.07 19.90
N ASN A 402 28.56 15.66 20.37
CA ASN A 402 28.30 15.48 21.81
C ASN A 402 28.81 16.62 22.68
N VAL A 403 28.25 17.81 22.50
CA VAL A 403 28.71 19.09 23.10
C VAL A 403 28.96 19.01 24.61
N LYS A 404 28.13 18.22 25.34
CA LYS A 404 28.30 18.03 26.80
C LYS A 404 29.62 17.31 27.11
N LYS A 405 29.91 16.21 26.43
CA LYS A 405 31.10 15.40 26.62
C LYS A 405 32.35 16.20 26.26
N THR A 406 32.34 16.83 25.07
CA THR A 406 33.42 17.73 24.59
C THR A 406 33.71 18.85 25.58
N GLY A 407 32.67 19.50 26.10
CA GLY A 407 32.85 20.58 27.10
C GLY A 407 33.43 20.09 28.41
N MET A 408 33.01 18.92 28.92
CA MET A 408 33.57 18.35 30.16
C MET A 408 35.04 17.93 30.00
N GLU A 409 35.43 17.32 28.91
CA GLU A 409 36.80 16.92 28.61
C GLU A 409 37.72 18.13 28.47
N ALA A 410 37.29 19.15 27.73
CA ALA A 410 38.03 20.41 27.61
C ALA A 410 38.19 21.11 28.96
N ALA A 411 37.14 21.14 29.81
CA ALA A 411 37.21 21.70 31.15
C ALA A 411 38.15 20.91 32.08
N ALA A 412 38.15 19.58 32.01
CA ALA A 412 39.04 18.72 32.80
C ALA A 412 40.53 18.95 32.45
N VAL A 413 40.85 19.01 31.15
CA VAL A 413 42.23 19.30 30.69
C VAL A 413 42.64 20.70 31.10
N MET A 414 41.77 21.70 30.99
CA MET A 414 42.09 23.07 31.46
C MET A 414 42.33 23.12 32.97
N ALA A 415 41.50 22.45 33.78
CA ALA A 415 41.70 22.37 35.23
C ALA A 415 43.05 21.73 35.58
N PHE A 416 43.44 20.66 34.85
CA PHE A 416 44.72 20.01 35.02
C PHE A 416 45.91 20.95 34.69
N VAL A 417 45.83 21.64 33.53
CA VAL A 417 46.88 22.59 33.10
C VAL A 417 47.04 23.76 34.10
N VAL A 418 45.92 24.32 34.56
CA VAL A 418 45.91 25.37 35.58
C VAL A 418 46.51 24.87 36.89
N GLY A 419 46.15 23.67 37.34
CA GLY A 419 46.67 23.01 38.53
C GLY A 419 48.20 22.79 38.46
N MET A 420 48.70 22.29 37.33
CA MET A 420 50.12 22.08 37.07
C MET A 420 50.89 23.40 37.07
N ASN A 421 50.38 24.44 36.44
CA ASN A 421 51.01 25.75 36.43
C ASN A 421 51.03 26.38 37.83
N PHE A 422 50.02 26.21 38.61
CA PHE A 422 49.98 26.63 40.01
C PHE A 422 51.02 25.88 40.84
N LEU A 423 51.13 24.56 40.71
CA LEU A 423 52.12 23.75 41.39
C LEU A 423 53.59 24.15 41.02
N ARG A 424 53.83 24.41 39.72
CA ARG A 424 55.10 24.91 39.23
C ARG A 424 55.48 26.28 39.86
N LYS A 425 54.53 27.20 39.94
CA LYS A 425 54.72 28.53 40.54
C LYS A 425 54.97 28.43 42.06
N VAL A 426 54.26 27.56 42.77
CA VAL A 426 54.47 27.27 44.19
C VAL A 426 55.89 26.66 44.43
N ARG A 427 56.29 25.69 43.59
CA ARG A 427 57.63 25.09 43.65
C ARG A 427 58.75 26.13 43.40
N LYS A 428 58.54 27.05 42.44
CA LYS A 428 59.54 28.12 42.12
C LYS A 428 59.65 29.10 43.26
N ASN A 429 58.56 29.48 43.90
CA ASN A 429 58.57 30.36 45.07
C ASN A 429 59.22 29.68 46.29
N ARG A 430 59.00 28.37 46.51
CA ARG A 430 59.72 27.64 47.60
C ARG A 430 61.20 27.52 47.36
N LYS A 431 61.71 27.43 46.11
CA LYS A 431 63.17 27.45 45.79
C LYS A 431 63.73 28.83 45.91
N GLY A 432 62.98 29.91 45.66
CA GLY A 432 63.43 31.31 45.87
C GLY A 432 63.60 31.64 47.36
N ILE A 433 62.68 31.18 48.22
CA ILE A 433 62.76 31.39 49.66
C ILE A 433 63.95 30.64 50.25
N LYS A 434 64.30 29.42 49.85
CA LYS A 434 65.47 28.67 50.30
C LYS A 434 66.78 29.25 49.81
N LYS A 435 66.82 30.12 48.80
CA LYS A 435 68.01 30.81 48.33
C LYS A 435 68.23 32.11 49.08
N SER A 436 67.21 32.75 49.65
CA SER A 436 67.30 33.95 50.45
C SER A 436 67.63 33.68 51.95
N GLU A 437 67.50 32.43 52.41
CA GLU A 437 67.88 32.00 53.74
C GLU A 437 69.32 31.48 53.80
N LYS A 438 70.09 31.50 52.68
CA LYS A 438 71.50 31.05 52.60
C LYS A 438 72.47 32.20 52.23
N VAL A 439 72.05 33.44 52.31
CA VAL A 439 72.87 34.66 52.28
C VAL A 439 72.67 35.37 53.61
#